data_2753fd5776dffb3ec5b70b88ca021685
#
_entry.id   2753fd5776dffb3ec5b70b88ca021685
#
_cell.length_a   1.000
_cell.length_b   1.000
_cell.length_c   1.000
_cell.angle_alpha   90.00
_cell.angle_beta   90.00
_cell.angle_gamma   90.00
#
_symmetry.space_group_name_H-M   'P 1'
#
loop_
_entity.id
_entity.type
_entity.pdbx_description
1 polymer ?
#
loop_
_entity_poly.entity_id
_entity_poly.type
_entity_poly.pdbx_seq_one_letter_code
_entity_poly.pdbx_strand_id
1 'polypeptide(L)'
;MMTTTPILVLLISLFYLKEKITTSKIIGIILGMGGAIGLLLFRDSFSMGKDTIVGDLLVMVNASSYGLYLVLAKPLFYKYKPLTIIKWVFTFGILFVVPVGGAELIETDWTLLTDEAWWSLGYVVILTTFFAYLFNSFGLKEVSPTVVSFYIYLQPILASIIAIMLGKDQLTITKISLALLIFVGVYLVSKPTKKITL
;
A
#
# COMPACT_ATOMS: atom_id res chain seq x y z
N MET A 1 -5.54 3.39 8.88
CA MET A 1 -6.16 4.17 7.76
C MET A 1 -5.75 3.64 6.38
N MET A 2 -4.54 3.17 6.16
CA MET A 2 -4.17 2.53 4.87
C MET A 2 -5.02 1.30 4.50
N THR A 3 -5.67 0.66 5.43
CA THR A 3 -6.59 -0.47 5.21
C THR A 3 -7.84 -0.11 4.40
N THR A 4 -8.18 1.19 4.27
CA THR A 4 -9.31 1.66 3.44
C THR A 4 -8.95 1.81 1.96
N THR A 5 -7.64 1.84 1.63
CA THR A 5 -7.17 2.02 0.24
C THR A 5 -7.80 1.03 -0.76
N PRO A 6 -7.90 -0.30 -0.49
CA PRO A 6 -8.49 -1.22 -1.45
C PRO A 6 -9.97 -0.94 -1.76
N ILE A 7 -10.72 -0.40 -0.78
CA ILE A 7 -12.12 -0.01 -0.99
C ILE A 7 -12.19 1.21 -1.91
N LEU A 8 -11.35 2.22 -1.65
CA LEU A 8 -11.27 3.41 -2.51
C LEU A 8 -10.87 3.05 -3.94
N VAL A 9 -9.84 2.21 -4.08
CA VAL A 9 -9.40 1.72 -5.40
C VAL A 9 -10.52 0.96 -6.11
N LEU A 10 -11.24 0.08 -5.41
CA LEU A 10 -12.38 -0.65 -6.00
C LEU A 10 -13.45 0.31 -6.49
N LEU A 11 -13.86 1.29 -5.68
CA LEU A 11 -14.87 2.29 -6.06
C LEU A 11 -14.41 3.11 -7.27
N ILE A 12 -13.18 3.63 -7.26
CA ILE A 12 -12.66 4.43 -8.38
C ILE A 12 -12.52 3.56 -9.64
N SER A 13 -12.03 2.33 -9.52
CA SER A 13 -11.90 1.39 -10.64
C SER A 13 -13.24 1.03 -11.27
N LEU A 14 -14.29 0.94 -10.47
CA LEU A 14 -15.64 0.69 -10.95
C LEU A 14 -16.12 1.81 -11.88
N PHE A 15 -15.94 3.07 -11.47
CA PHE A 15 -16.41 4.22 -12.24
C PHE A 15 -15.47 4.54 -13.42
N TYR A 16 -14.16 4.54 -13.20
CA TYR A 16 -13.19 4.99 -14.20
C TYR A 16 -12.78 3.90 -15.19
N LEU A 17 -12.44 2.71 -14.69
CA LEU A 17 -12.01 1.57 -15.52
C LEU A 17 -13.16 0.64 -15.91
N LYS A 18 -14.37 0.87 -15.38
CA LYS A 18 -15.53 -0.02 -15.54
C LYS A 18 -15.19 -1.47 -15.17
N GLU A 19 -14.37 -1.63 -14.13
CA GLU A 19 -13.94 -2.94 -13.64
C GLU A 19 -15.16 -3.72 -13.14
N LYS A 20 -15.35 -4.95 -13.64
CA LYS A 20 -16.47 -5.80 -13.20
C LYS A 20 -16.22 -6.25 -11.75
N ILE A 21 -17.13 -5.86 -10.87
CA ILE A 21 -17.13 -6.32 -9.49
C ILE A 21 -17.84 -7.67 -9.42
N THR A 22 -17.14 -8.65 -8.89
CA THR A 22 -17.71 -9.97 -8.59
C THR A 22 -17.98 -10.07 -7.08
N THR A 23 -18.97 -10.85 -6.70
CA THR A 23 -19.26 -11.15 -5.29
C THR A 23 -18.02 -11.69 -4.57
N SER A 24 -17.18 -12.46 -5.26
CA SER A 24 -15.90 -12.96 -4.75
C SER A 24 -14.95 -11.82 -4.36
N LYS A 25 -14.86 -10.74 -5.14
CA LYS A 25 -14.04 -9.57 -4.81
C LYS A 25 -14.56 -8.84 -3.58
N ILE A 26 -15.89 -8.65 -3.48
CA ILE A 26 -16.51 -7.98 -2.32
C ILE A 26 -16.24 -8.78 -1.05
N ILE A 27 -16.53 -10.07 -1.06
CA ILE A 27 -16.27 -10.95 0.10
C ILE A 27 -14.80 -10.94 0.45
N GLY A 28 -13.91 -11.06 -0.53
CA GLY A 28 -12.47 -11.03 -0.32
C GLY A 28 -11.99 -9.74 0.35
N ILE A 29 -12.51 -8.57 -0.07
CA ILE A 29 -12.19 -7.28 0.54
C ILE A 29 -12.66 -7.21 1.99
N ILE A 30 -13.88 -7.64 2.28
CA ILE A 30 -14.43 -7.67 3.64
C ILE A 30 -13.57 -8.57 4.55
N LEU A 31 -13.24 -9.77 4.09
CA LEU A 31 -12.41 -10.72 4.86
C LEU A 31 -11.00 -10.18 5.09
N GLY A 32 -10.35 -9.66 4.04
CA GLY A 32 -9.00 -9.12 4.15
C GLY A 32 -8.92 -7.89 5.04
N MET A 33 -9.89 -6.98 4.92
CA MET A 33 -9.99 -5.80 5.78
C MET A 33 -10.24 -6.20 7.24
N GLY A 34 -11.17 -7.11 7.49
CA GLY A 34 -11.46 -7.62 8.84
C GLY A 34 -10.23 -8.27 9.48
N GLY A 35 -9.51 -9.10 8.74
CA GLY A 35 -8.26 -9.71 9.19
C GLY A 35 -7.17 -8.68 9.46
N ALA A 36 -6.99 -7.70 8.58
CA ALA A 36 -5.97 -6.65 8.74
C ALA A 36 -6.26 -5.74 9.93
N ILE A 37 -7.51 -5.30 10.11
CA ILE A 37 -7.94 -4.52 11.28
C ILE A 37 -7.75 -5.36 12.55
N GLY A 38 -8.16 -6.63 12.52
CA GLY A 38 -7.96 -7.54 13.65
C GLY A 38 -6.50 -7.63 14.07
N LEU A 39 -5.57 -7.85 13.13
CA LEU A 39 -4.13 -7.92 13.43
C LEU A 39 -3.59 -6.60 14.02
N LEU A 40 -4.10 -5.46 13.58
CA LEU A 40 -3.70 -4.17 14.12
C LEU A 40 -4.21 -3.96 15.56
N LEU A 41 -5.44 -4.39 15.86
CA LEU A 41 -6.05 -4.26 17.19
C LEU A 41 -5.42 -5.21 18.23
N PHE A 42 -5.02 -6.41 17.82
CA PHE A 42 -4.38 -7.42 18.68
C PHE A 42 -2.85 -7.31 18.74
N ARG A 43 -2.30 -6.16 18.33
CA ARG A 43 -0.89 -5.86 18.49
C ARG A 43 -0.65 -5.31 19.91
N ASP A 44 0.34 -5.87 20.64
CA ASP A 44 0.63 -5.51 22.05
C ASP A 44 1.00 -4.02 22.27
N SER A 45 1.43 -3.33 21.20
CA SER A 45 1.82 -1.91 21.23
C SER A 45 0.82 -0.97 20.56
N PHE A 46 -0.46 -1.37 20.40
CA PHE A 46 -1.47 -0.48 19.83
C PHE A 46 -1.91 0.56 20.85
N SER A 47 -1.43 1.80 20.74
CA SER A 47 -1.96 2.95 21.46
C SER A 47 -2.71 3.87 20.50
N MET A 48 -3.97 4.15 20.78
CA MET A 48 -4.67 5.26 20.13
C MET A 48 -4.13 6.56 20.72
N GLY A 49 -3.18 7.20 20.01
CA GLY A 49 -2.71 8.54 20.37
C GLY A 49 -3.85 9.54 20.25
N LYS A 50 -3.99 10.41 21.26
CA LYS A 50 -5.07 11.40 21.32
C LYS A 50 -4.92 12.62 20.40
N ASP A 51 -3.80 12.77 19.65
CA ASP A 51 -3.44 14.06 19.04
C ASP A 51 -3.37 14.04 17.51
N THR A 52 -4.30 13.39 16.78
CA THR A 52 -4.00 13.17 15.38
C THR A 52 -5.15 13.26 14.38
N ILE A 53 -6.15 14.08 14.60
CA ILE A 53 -7.14 14.32 13.52
C ILE A 53 -6.44 14.82 12.25
N VAL A 54 -5.47 15.72 12.38
CA VAL A 54 -4.69 16.23 11.24
C VAL A 54 -3.83 15.12 10.62
N GLY A 55 -3.13 14.34 11.44
CA GLY A 55 -2.34 13.20 10.97
C GLY A 55 -3.21 12.14 10.26
N ASP A 56 -4.37 11.85 10.82
CA ASP A 56 -5.34 10.92 10.24
C ASP A 56 -5.89 11.42 8.90
N LEU A 57 -6.18 12.71 8.77
CA LEU A 57 -6.58 13.32 7.52
C LEU A 57 -5.47 13.26 6.47
N LEU A 58 -4.23 13.54 6.84
CA LEU A 58 -3.07 13.45 5.95
C LEU A 58 -2.86 12.01 5.45
N VAL A 59 -2.98 11.00 6.31
CA VAL A 59 -2.91 9.59 5.92
C VAL A 59 -4.07 9.22 5.00
N MET A 60 -5.27 9.74 5.22
CA MET A 60 -6.42 9.51 4.35
C MET A 60 -6.23 10.15 2.97
N VAL A 61 -5.70 11.38 2.91
CA VAL A 61 -5.32 12.04 1.65
C VAL A 61 -4.25 11.23 0.91
N ASN A 62 -3.22 10.75 1.62
CA ASN A 62 -2.19 9.90 1.05
C ASN A 62 -2.77 8.59 0.48
N ALA A 63 -3.62 7.89 1.25
CA ALA A 63 -4.27 6.66 0.81
C ALA A 63 -5.16 6.88 -0.42
N SER A 64 -5.88 8.01 -0.47
CA SER A 64 -6.71 8.40 -1.60
C SER A 64 -5.87 8.73 -2.84
N SER A 65 -4.79 9.49 -2.67
CA SER A 65 -3.84 9.84 -3.74
C SER A 65 -3.18 8.59 -4.33
N TYR A 66 -2.77 7.66 -3.47
CA TYR A 66 -2.21 6.39 -3.92
C TYR A 66 -3.25 5.54 -4.68
N GLY A 67 -4.48 5.48 -4.17
CA GLY A 67 -5.59 4.78 -4.85
C GLY A 67 -5.89 5.39 -6.23
N LEU A 68 -5.94 6.71 -6.33
CA LEU A 68 -6.09 7.43 -7.60
C LEU A 68 -4.93 7.11 -8.55
N TYR A 69 -3.69 7.15 -8.07
CA TYR A 69 -2.52 6.79 -8.87
C TYR A 69 -2.65 5.40 -9.48
N LEU A 70 -3.01 4.38 -8.69
CA LEU A 70 -3.15 3.01 -9.19
C LEU A 70 -4.18 2.91 -10.34
N VAL A 71 -5.31 3.61 -10.20
CA VAL A 71 -6.39 3.56 -11.19
C VAL A 71 -6.07 4.39 -12.43
N LEU A 72 -5.57 5.62 -12.26
CA LEU A 72 -5.26 6.53 -13.36
C LEU A 72 -4.03 6.09 -14.15
N ALA A 73 -3.05 5.45 -13.49
CA ALA A 73 -1.87 4.92 -14.16
C ALA A 73 -2.15 3.64 -14.96
N LYS A 74 -3.18 2.85 -14.60
CA LYS A 74 -3.47 1.57 -15.27
C LYS A 74 -3.55 1.66 -16.79
N PRO A 75 -4.28 2.61 -17.40
CA PRO A 75 -4.33 2.74 -18.86
C PRO A 75 -2.97 3.03 -19.51
N LEU A 76 -2.06 3.71 -18.80
CA LEU A 76 -0.73 4.01 -19.32
C LEU A 76 0.12 2.76 -19.49
N PHE A 77 -0.07 1.73 -18.64
CA PHE A 77 0.65 0.46 -18.73
C PHE A 77 0.28 -0.38 -19.96
N TYR A 78 -0.80 -0.07 -20.65
CA TYR A 78 -1.12 -0.66 -21.95
C TYR A 78 -0.26 -0.07 -23.07
N LYS A 79 0.23 1.18 -22.90
CA LYS A 79 0.98 1.92 -23.93
C LYS A 79 2.48 1.97 -23.66
N TYR A 80 2.87 2.02 -22.39
CA TYR A 80 4.25 2.29 -21.98
C TYR A 80 4.79 1.20 -21.08
N LYS A 81 6.12 1.06 -21.08
CA LYS A 81 6.83 0.15 -20.15
C LYS A 81 6.77 0.70 -18.72
N PRO A 82 6.71 -0.16 -17.67
CA PRO A 82 6.67 0.26 -16.28
C PRO A 82 7.77 1.28 -15.91
N LEU A 83 9.01 1.02 -16.34
CA LEU A 83 10.14 1.93 -16.11
C LEU A 83 9.92 3.34 -16.68
N THR A 84 9.30 3.44 -17.85
CA THR A 84 9.00 4.75 -18.46
C THR A 84 7.99 5.52 -17.62
N ILE A 85 6.95 4.86 -17.13
CA ILE A 85 5.92 5.48 -16.30
C ILE A 85 6.55 5.95 -14.99
N ILE A 86 7.32 5.11 -14.32
CA ILE A 86 7.98 5.46 -13.04
C ILE A 86 8.94 6.63 -13.23
N LYS A 87 9.74 6.62 -14.30
CA LYS A 87 10.64 7.74 -14.64
C LYS A 87 9.86 9.07 -14.63
N TRP A 88 8.72 9.13 -15.32
CA TRP A 88 7.93 10.34 -15.40
C TRP A 88 7.22 10.68 -14.08
N VAL A 89 6.72 9.68 -13.34
CA VAL A 89 6.14 9.89 -12.01
C VAL A 89 7.14 10.54 -11.07
N PHE A 90 8.38 10.03 -11.00
CA PHE A 90 9.42 10.64 -10.17
C PHE A 90 9.87 11.99 -10.71
N THR A 91 10.01 12.14 -12.03
CA THR A 91 10.43 13.44 -12.62
C THR A 91 9.42 14.53 -12.30
N PHE A 92 8.13 14.29 -12.51
CA PHE A 92 7.10 15.26 -12.13
C PHE A 92 6.94 15.40 -10.62
N GLY A 93 7.15 14.31 -9.86
CA GLY A 93 7.14 14.32 -8.40
C GLY A 93 8.13 15.33 -7.82
N ILE A 94 9.34 15.43 -8.38
CA ILE A 94 10.36 16.41 -7.96
C ILE A 94 9.82 17.84 -8.06
N LEU A 95 9.07 18.18 -9.12
CA LEU A 95 8.52 19.53 -9.32
C LEU A 95 7.56 19.94 -8.20
N PHE A 96 6.90 18.97 -7.54
CA PHE A 96 5.99 19.23 -6.43
C PHE A 96 6.68 19.09 -5.07
N VAL A 97 7.62 18.17 -4.92
CA VAL A 97 8.29 17.90 -3.64
C VAL A 97 9.32 18.97 -3.31
N VAL A 98 10.12 19.43 -4.30
CA VAL A 98 11.17 20.42 -4.07
C VAL A 98 10.64 21.77 -3.53
N PRO A 99 9.55 22.35 -4.05
CA PRO A 99 9.00 23.58 -3.48
C PRO A 99 8.49 23.45 -2.03
N VAL A 100 8.05 22.25 -1.65
CA VAL A 100 7.47 22.01 -0.30
C VAL A 100 8.53 21.64 0.71
N GLY A 101 9.44 20.74 0.36
CA GLY A 101 10.44 20.20 1.30
C GLY A 101 11.88 20.68 1.04
N GLY A 102 12.10 21.48 -0.01
CA GLY A 102 13.45 21.90 -0.38
C GLY A 102 14.14 22.80 0.63
N ALA A 103 13.38 23.66 1.32
CA ALA A 103 13.92 24.52 2.37
C ALA A 103 14.44 23.68 3.54
N GLU A 104 13.64 22.73 4.02
CA GLU A 104 14.01 21.82 5.11
C GLU A 104 15.22 20.94 4.73
N LEU A 105 15.32 20.54 3.45
CA LEU A 105 16.45 19.77 2.95
C LEU A 105 17.76 20.57 3.02
N ILE A 106 17.73 21.88 2.76
CA ILE A 106 18.89 22.77 2.79
C ILE A 106 19.28 23.11 4.23
N GLU A 107 18.27 23.29 5.11
CA GLU A 107 18.48 23.63 6.52
C GLU A 107 18.94 22.43 7.37
N THR A 108 18.77 21.21 6.86
CA THR A 108 19.18 19.99 7.57
C THR A 108 20.70 19.90 7.66
N ASP A 109 21.21 19.80 8.87
CA ASP A 109 22.65 19.52 9.09
C ASP A 109 22.95 18.03 8.92
N TRP A 110 23.37 17.67 7.73
CA TRP A 110 23.70 16.30 7.34
C TRP A 110 24.90 15.71 8.09
N THR A 111 25.73 16.55 8.71
CA THR A 111 26.92 16.10 9.45
C THR A 111 26.56 15.50 10.81
N LEU A 112 25.38 15.81 11.33
CA LEU A 112 24.87 15.27 12.60
C LEU A 112 24.25 13.88 12.46
N LEU A 113 24.09 13.37 11.24
CA LEU A 113 23.49 12.05 11.01
C LEU A 113 24.47 10.94 11.41
N THR A 114 23.97 10.02 12.24
CA THR A 114 24.69 8.79 12.58
C THR A 114 24.74 7.82 11.39
N ASP A 115 25.66 6.87 11.43
CA ASP A 115 25.74 5.82 10.40
C ASP A 115 24.43 5.03 10.29
N GLU A 116 23.75 4.77 11.40
CA GLU A 116 22.43 4.11 11.42
C GLU A 116 21.37 4.94 10.69
N ALA A 117 21.39 6.27 10.83
CA ALA A 117 20.48 7.16 10.12
C ALA A 117 20.76 7.14 8.60
N TRP A 118 22.02 7.10 8.17
CA TRP A 118 22.37 6.96 6.75
C TRP A 118 21.90 5.63 6.17
N TRP A 119 22.09 4.51 6.89
CA TRP A 119 21.58 3.21 6.46
C TRP A 119 20.05 3.19 6.37
N SER A 120 19.38 3.80 7.36
CA SER A 120 17.92 3.91 7.37
C SER A 120 17.40 4.76 6.21
N LEU A 121 18.06 5.87 5.91
CA LEU A 121 17.74 6.72 4.77
C LEU A 121 17.91 5.97 3.44
N GLY A 122 19.05 5.27 3.27
CA GLY A 122 19.30 4.43 2.11
C GLY A 122 18.25 3.34 1.93
N TYR A 123 17.86 2.68 3.02
CA TYR A 123 16.79 1.68 3.02
C TYR A 123 15.47 2.29 2.54
N VAL A 124 15.08 3.45 3.07
CA VAL A 124 13.82 4.11 2.71
C VAL A 124 13.82 4.54 1.25
N VAL A 125 14.89 5.16 0.77
CA VAL A 125 14.96 5.67 -0.61
C VAL A 125 15.03 4.52 -1.63
N ILE A 126 15.89 3.54 -1.41
CA ILE A 126 16.15 2.50 -2.39
C ILE A 126 15.08 1.40 -2.32
N LEU A 127 14.85 0.82 -1.13
CA LEU A 127 13.98 -0.35 -1.01
C LEU A 127 12.51 0.03 -0.91
N THR A 128 12.14 0.93 0.01
CA THR A 128 10.72 1.23 0.25
C THR A 128 10.15 2.28 -0.70
N THR A 129 11.00 3.04 -1.40
CA THR A 129 10.53 3.97 -2.43
C THR A 129 10.79 3.42 -3.83
N PHE A 130 12.04 3.37 -4.27
CA PHE A 130 12.33 3.00 -5.66
C PHE A 130 11.87 1.59 -6.03
N PHE A 131 12.30 0.56 -5.30
CA PHE A 131 11.91 -0.83 -5.62
C PHE A 131 10.43 -1.09 -5.35
N ALA A 132 9.82 -0.49 -4.33
CA ALA A 132 8.41 -0.67 -4.05
C ALA A 132 7.55 -0.10 -5.20
N TYR A 133 7.84 1.10 -5.69
CA TYR A 133 7.14 1.67 -6.86
C TYR A 133 7.40 0.87 -8.13
N LEU A 134 8.64 0.39 -8.31
CA LEU A 134 9.01 -0.44 -9.44
C LEU A 134 8.18 -1.74 -9.49
N PHE A 135 8.18 -2.51 -8.41
CA PHE A 135 7.44 -3.77 -8.34
C PHE A 135 5.93 -3.55 -8.39
N ASN A 136 5.42 -2.51 -7.75
CA ASN A 136 4.01 -2.11 -7.88
C ASN A 136 3.62 -1.85 -9.34
N SER A 137 4.48 -1.17 -10.09
CA SER A 137 4.22 -0.85 -11.50
C SER A 137 4.27 -2.08 -12.39
N PHE A 138 5.18 -3.03 -12.13
CA PHE A 138 5.16 -4.32 -12.81
C PHE A 138 3.89 -5.10 -12.47
N GLY A 139 3.49 -5.14 -11.19
CA GLY A 139 2.24 -5.76 -10.77
C GLY A 139 1.02 -5.12 -11.45
N LEU A 140 0.97 -3.78 -11.46
CA LEU A 140 -0.14 -3.03 -12.05
C LEU A 140 -0.24 -3.23 -13.58
N LYS A 141 0.85 -3.56 -14.25
CA LYS A 141 0.81 -3.95 -15.66
C LYS A 141 0.02 -5.24 -15.86
N GLU A 142 0.22 -6.24 -15.02
CA GLU A 142 -0.32 -7.60 -15.21
C GLU A 142 -1.72 -7.77 -14.62
N VAL A 143 -2.01 -7.14 -13.47
CA VAL A 143 -3.28 -7.32 -12.76
C VAL A 143 -4.04 -6.01 -12.60
N SER A 144 -5.31 -6.08 -12.13
CA SER A 144 -6.12 -4.87 -11.91
C SER A 144 -5.64 -4.06 -10.70
N PRO A 145 -5.93 -2.74 -10.66
CA PRO A 145 -5.63 -1.88 -9.52
C PRO A 145 -6.22 -2.41 -8.21
N THR A 146 -7.42 -2.96 -8.27
CA THR A 146 -8.08 -3.59 -7.11
C THR A 146 -7.25 -4.73 -6.54
N VAL A 147 -6.67 -5.59 -7.39
CA VAL A 147 -5.80 -6.69 -6.93
C VAL A 147 -4.52 -6.13 -6.33
N VAL A 148 -3.84 -5.19 -7.00
CA VAL A 148 -2.60 -4.57 -6.49
C VAL A 148 -2.83 -3.93 -5.12
N SER A 149 -3.88 -3.11 -4.99
CA SER A 149 -4.18 -2.44 -3.72
C SER A 149 -4.50 -3.41 -2.60
N PHE A 150 -5.09 -4.56 -2.93
CA PHE A 150 -5.45 -5.56 -1.94
C PHE A 150 -4.24 -6.21 -1.25
N TYR A 151 -3.09 -6.27 -1.92
CA TYR A 151 -1.85 -6.77 -1.32
C TYR A 151 -1.36 -5.90 -0.14
N ILE A 152 -1.89 -4.68 0.04
CA ILE A 152 -1.65 -3.86 1.25
C ILE A 152 -2.04 -4.61 2.53
N TYR A 153 -3.06 -5.48 2.45
CA TYR A 153 -3.48 -6.27 3.62
C TYR A 153 -2.47 -7.33 4.06
N LEU A 154 -1.46 -7.64 3.24
CA LEU A 154 -0.34 -8.50 3.66
C LEU A 154 0.66 -7.75 4.56
N GLN A 155 0.68 -6.43 4.55
CA GLN A 155 1.63 -5.64 5.36
C GLN A 155 1.53 -5.95 6.85
N PRO A 156 0.34 -6.00 7.50
CA PRO A 156 0.23 -6.37 8.91
C PRO A 156 0.76 -7.78 9.21
N ILE A 157 0.57 -8.72 8.28
CA ILE A 157 1.09 -10.09 8.44
C ILE A 157 2.61 -10.08 8.45
N LEU A 158 3.22 -9.43 7.45
CA LEU A 158 4.68 -9.32 7.34
C LEU A 158 5.27 -8.58 8.55
N ALA A 159 4.61 -7.49 8.99
CA ALA A 159 5.01 -6.74 10.18
C ALA A 159 4.95 -7.63 11.45
N SER A 160 3.92 -8.46 11.61
CA SER A 160 3.80 -9.39 12.74
C SER A 160 4.88 -10.45 12.69
N ILE A 161 5.20 -11.02 11.52
CA ILE A 161 6.28 -12.01 11.37
C ILE A 161 7.62 -11.39 11.79
N ILE A 162 7.93 -10.20 11.30
CA ILE A 162 9.18 -9.50 11.65
C ILE A 162 9.22 -9.19 13.15
N ALA A 163 8.11 -8.74 13.74
CA ALA A 163 8.04 -8.43 15.17
C ALA A 163 8.27 -9.70 16.04
N ILE A 164 7.74 -10.85 15.62
CA ILE A 164 7.97 -12.14 16.28
C ILE A 164 9.44 -12.55 16.15
N MET A 165 10.04 -12.44 14.95
CA MET A 165 11.45 -12.77 14.74
C MET A 165 12.39 -11.89 15.57
N LEU A 166 12.01 -10.64 15.85
CA LEU A 166 12.76 -9.71 16.69
C LEU A 166 12.44 -9.87 18.20
N GLY A 167 11.63 -10.87 18.59
CA GLY A 167 11.24 -11.08 19.98
C GLY A 167 10.34 -9.98 20.57
N LYS A 168 9.78 -9.10 19.73
CA LYS A 168 8.92 -7.96 20.15
C LYS A 168 7.44 -8.30 20.13
N ASP A 169 7.09 -9.50 19.70
CA ASP A 169 5.70 -9.96 19.61
C ASP A 169 5.63 -11.49 19.74
N GLN A 170 4.44 -12.04 20.07
CA GLN A 170 4.23 -13.47 20.23
C GLN A 170 3.22 -13.99 19.19
N LEU A 171 3.48 -15.22 18.73
CA LEU A 171 2.57 -15.93 17.85
C LEU A 171 1.39 -16.46 18.65
N THR A 172 0.20 -15.94 18.40
CA THR A 172 -1.03 -16.40 19.05
C THR A 172 -1.95 -17.06 18.02
N ILE A 173 -2.82 -17.96 18.48
CA ILE A 173 -3.84 -18.61 17.62
C ILE A 173 -4.71 -17.53 16.93
N THR A 174 -5.04 -16.45 17.63
CA THR A 174 -5.79 -15.32 17.08
C THR A 174 -5.08 -14.69 15.88
N LYS A 175 -3.77 -14.42 15.99
CA LYS A 175 -2.98 -13.85 14.89
C LYS A 175 -2.91 -14.78 13.68
N ILE A 176 -2.77 -16.10 13.93
CA ILE A 176 -2.79 -17.10 12.84
C ILE A 176 -4.16 -17.10 12.14
N SER A 177 -5.26 -17.10 12.88
CA SER A 177 -6.62 -17.09 12.31
C SER A 177 -6.87 -15.83 11.49
N LEU A 178 -6.44 -14.66 11.98
CA LEU A 178 -6.57 -13.39 11.25
C LEU A 178 -5.71 -13.36 9.99
N ALA A 179 -4.49 -13.91 10.04
CA ALA A 179 -3.63 -14.05 8.87
C ALA A 179 -4.26 -14.96 7.80
N LEU A 180 -4.83 -16.11 8.20
CA LEU A 180 -5.56 -16.99 7.29
C LEU A 180 -6.75 -16.29 6.65
N LEU A 181 -7.48 -15.47 7.39
CA LEU A 181 -8.60 -14.67 6.89
C LEU A 181 -8.14 -13.69 5.79
N ILE A 182 -6.98 -13.05 5.96
CA ILE A 182 -6.37 -12.20 4.93
C ILE A 182 -5.98 -13.03 3.70
N PHE A 183 -5.33 -14.19 3.87
CA PHE A 183 -4.95 -15.02 2.73
C PHE A 183 -6.14 -15.52 1.93
N VAL A 184 -7.23 -15.91 2.58
CA VAL A 184 -8.50 -16.26 1.91
C VAL A 184 -9.03 -15.05 1.14
N GLY A 185 -9.00 -13.86 1.74
CA GLY A 185 -9.39 -12.61 1.09
C GLY A 185 -8.55 -12.35 -0.16
N VAL A 186 -7.20 -12.42 -0.07
CA VAL A 186 -6.29 -12.26 -1.21
C VAL A 186 -6.61 -13.25 -2.33
N TYR A 187 -6.83 -14.50 -2.00
CA TYR A 187 -7.19 -15.52 -2.97
C TYR A 187 -8.50 -15.18 -3.71
N LEU A 188 -9.54 -14.77 -2.97
CA LEU A 188 -10.85 -14.44 -3.55
C LEU A 188 -10.81 -13.21 -4.48
N VAL A 189 -10.02 -12.18 -4.13
CA VAL A 189 -9.86 -10.98 -4.95
C VAL A 189 -9.00 -11.24 -6.18
N SER A 190 -8.00 -12.10 -6.05
CA SER A 190 -7.07 -12.42 -7.14
C SER A 190 -7.64 -13.40 -8.17
N LYS A 191 -8.80 -14.00 -7.92
CA LYS A 191 -9.44 -14.89 -8.90
C LYS A 191 -9.69 -14.16 -10.23
N PRO A 192 -9.23 -14.72 -11.36
CA PRO A 192 -9.50 -14.12 -12.66
C PRO A 192 -11.00 -14.11 -12.90
N THR A 193 -11.53 -12.95 -13.25
CA THR A 193 -12.92 -12.82 -13.69
C THR A 193 -13.04 -13.49 -15.06
N LYS A 194 -13.85 -14.55 -15.16
CA LYS A 194 -14.13 -15.17 -16.46
C LYS A 194 -14.61 -14.10 -17.45
N LYS A 195 -13.86 -13.89 -18.54
CA LYS A 195 -14.37 -13.11 -19.67
C LYS A 195 -15.63 -13.84 -20.15
N ILE A 196 -16.80 -13.24 -19.96
CA ILE A 196 -17.99 -13.67 -20.68
C ILE A 196 -17.72 -13.22 -22.11
N THR A 197 -17.27 -14.14 -22.95
CA THR A 197 -17.29 -13.98 -24.42
C THR A 197 -18.77 -13.91 -24.79
N LEU A 198 -19.23 -12.71 -25.15
CA LEU A 198 -20.48 -12.49 -25.88
C LEU A 198 -20.22 -12.80 -27.35
#